data_34d9a2c24260f32cb25d17f598384e95
#
_entry.id   34d9a2c24260f32cb25d17f598384e95
#
_cell.length_a   1.000
_cell.length_b   1.000
_cell.length_c   1.000
_cell.angle_alpha   90.00
_cell.angle_beta   90.00
_cell.angle_gamma   90.00
#
_symmetry.space_group_name_H-M   'P 1'
#
loop_
_entity.id
_entity.type
_entity.pdbx_description
1 polymer ?
#
loop_
_entity_poly.entity_id
_entity_poly.type
_entity_poly.pdbx_seq_one_letter_code
_entity_poly.pdbx_strand_id
1 'polypeptide(L)'
;DAKGCLRRLPDHEETLRAIEQAETLSQSQSSPIEAIAALGEGWTAEEALAIALYCALVAGSFKEGVILAVNHDGDSDSTGAIAGHLLGLMHGVQDIPRDWLAPLELRELIVQVADDLACLDTVDPNLLAERYPGY
;
A
#
# COMPACT_ATOMS: atom_id res chain seq x y z
N ASP A 1 15.07 -9.95 -0.30
CA ASP A 1 14.16 -10.48 -1.32
C ASP A 1 12.89 -11.02 -0.65
N ALA A 2 11.78 -10.29 -0.79
CA ALA A 2 10.49 -10.60 -0.15
C ALA A 2 9.97 -12.00 -0.57
N LYS A 3 10.06 -12.35 -1.86
CA LYS A 3 9.64 -13.67 -2.35
C LYS A 3 10.48 -14.80 -1.75
N GLY A 4 11.78 -14.57 -1.53
CA GLY A 4 12.65 -15.52 -0.85
C GLY A 4 12.30 -15.74 0.62
N CYS A 5 11.87 -14.69 1.32
CA CYS A 5 11.35 -14.80 2.68
C CYS A 5 10.00 -15.53 2.71
N LEU A 6 9.09 -15.18 1.79
CA LEU A 6 7.78 -15.80 1.69
C LEU A 6 7.86 -17.32 1.47
N ARG A 7 8.75 -17.78 0.58
CA ARG A 7 8.97 -19.22 0.30
C ARG A 7 9.41 -20.06 1.50
N ARG A 8 9.78 -19.43 2.62
CA ARG A 8 10.14 -20.14 3.88
C ARG A 8 8.95 -20.32 4.82
N LEU A 9 7.81 -19.70 4.50
CA LEU A 9 6.60 -19.79 5.31
C LEU A 9 5.73 -20.95 4.80
N PRO A 10 4.95 -21.61 5.67
CA PRO A 10 3.96 -22.56 5.23
C PRO A 10 2.85 -21.83 4.44
N ASP A 11 2.17 -22.54 3.57
CA ASP A 11 0.97 -22.08 2.83
C ASP A 11 1.19 -20.77 2.04
N HIS A 12 2.41 -20.56 1.52
CA HIS A 12 2.81 -19.32 0.83
C HIS A 12 2.45 -19.28 -0.66
N GLU A 13 2.03 -20.39 -1.24
CA GLU A 13 1.94 -20.58 -2.69
C GLU A 13 0.91 -19.65 -3.35
N GLU A 14 -0.19 -19.37 -2.66
CA GLU A 14 -1.25 -18.50 -3.18
C GLU A 14 -0.79 -17.04 -3.21
N THR A 15 -0.23 -16.55 -2.12
CA THR A 15 0.34 -15.21 -2.03
C THR A 15 1.50 -15.02 -3.01
N LEU A 16 2.38 -16.03 -3.15
CA LEU A 16 3.50 -15.97 -4.09
C LEU A 16 2.99 -15.87 -5.54
N ARG A 17 1.98 -16.67 -5.90
CA ARG A 17 1.34 -16.62 -7.23
C ARG A 17 0.74 -15.24 -7.52
N ALA A 18 0.03 -14.65 -6.55
CA ALA A 18 -0.56 -13.33 -6.67
C ALA A 18 0.49 -12.25 -6.96
N ILE A 19 1.61 -12.26 -6.24
CA ILE A 19 2.75 -11.36 -6.47
C ILE A 19 3.34 -11.56 -7.87
N GLU A 20 3.62 -12.80 -8.27
CA GLU A 20 4.21 -13.12 -9.57
C GLU A 20 3.28 -12.77 -10.74
N GLN A 21 1.97 -12.88 -10.56
CA GLN A 21 0.97 -12.46 -11.54
C GLN A 21 0.95 -10.93 -11.70
N ALA A 22 0.99 -10.17 -10.60
CA ALA A 22 1.07 -8.71 -10.62
C ALA A 22 2.34 -8.22 -11.34
N GLU A 23 3.49 -8.81 -11.03
CA GLU A 23 4.76 -8.52 -11.72
C GLU A 23 4.68 -8.83 -13.23
N THR A 24 4.09 -9.95 -13.61
CA THR A 24 3.94 -10.34 -15.01
C THR A 24 3.04 -9.37 -15.78
N LEU A 25 1.90 -9.02 -15.19
CA LEU A 25 0.96 -8.09 -15.81
C LEU A 25 1.53 -6.66 -15.91
N SER A 26 2.35 -6.24 -14.95
CA SER A 26 3.01 -4.93 -15.00
C SER A 26 3.99 -4.77 -16.17
N GLN A 27 4.47 -5.88 -16.73
CA GLN A 27 5.36 -5.92 -17.91
C GLN A 27 4.62 -6.23 -19.21
N SER A 28 3.32 -6.48 -19.14
CA SER A 28 2.49 -6.83 -20.29
C SER A 28 2.06 -5.59 -21.10
N GLN A 29 1.42 -5.82 -22.25
CA GLN A 29 0.79 -4.77 -23.04
C GLN A 29 -0.71 -4.57 -22.71
N SER A 30 -1.20 -5.24 -21.66
CA SER A 30 -2.59 -5.12 -21.22
C SER A 30 -2.87 -3.70 -20.69
N SER A 31 -4.08 -3.23 -20.93
CA SER A 31 -4.51 -1.98 -20.28
C SER A 31 -4.60 -2.17 -18.75
N PRO A 32 -4.44 -1.10 -17.94
CA PRO A 32 -4.55 -1.20 -16.49
C PRO A 32 -5.88 -1.81 -16.02
N ILE A 33 -6.98 -1.49 -16.70
CA ILE A 33 -8.31 -2.04 -16.37
C ILE A 33 -8.34 -3.55 -16.58
N GLU A 34 -7.83 -4.03 -17.71
CA GLU A 34 -7.77 -5.47 -18.01
C GLU A 34 -6.85 -6.21 -17.05
N ALA A 35 -5.71 -5.61 -16.71
CA ALA A 35 -4.76 -6.19 -15.77
C ALA A 35 -5.35 -6.32 -14.35
N ILE A 36 -5.99 -5.26 -13.85
CA ILE A 36 -6.66 -5.28 -12.54
C ILE A 36 -7.79 -6.33 -12.53
N ALA A 37 -8.62 -6.36 -13.56
CA ALA A 37 -9.69 -7.36 -13.67
C ALA A 37 -9.16 -8.81 -13.70
N ALA A 38 -7.96 -9.04 -14.26
CA ALA A 38 -7.31 -10.35 -14.27
C ALA A 38 -6.71 -10.75 -12.91
N LEU A 39 -6.44 -9.78 -12.01
CA LEU A 39 -5.93 -10.01 -10.66
C LEU A 39 -7.04 -10.33 -9.66
N GLY A 40 -8.29 -10.01 -9.97
CA GLY A 40 -9.44 -10.27 -9.13
C GLY A 40 -10.19 -8.99 -8.75
N GLU A 41 -10.99 -9.08 -7.69
CA GLU A 41 -11.81 -7.98 -7.18
C GLU A 41 -11.30 -7.42 -5.84
N GLY A 42 -10.24 -7.99 -5.26
CA GLY A 42 -9.65 -7.51 -4.01
C GLY A 42 -10.34 -7.99 -2.73
N TRP A 43 -11.26 -8.94 -2.82
CA TRP A 43 -11.98 -9.47 -1.65
C TRP A 43 -11.15 -10.43 -0.80
N THR A 44 -10.10 -11.00 -1.34
CA THR A 44 -9.11 -11.78 -0.58
C THR A 44 -7.83 -10.98 -0.39
N ALA A 45 -7.05 -11.34 0.63
CA ALA A 45 -5.80 -10.66 0.94
C ALA A 45 -4.82 -10.74 -0.24
N GLU A 46 -4.77 -11.87 -0.93
CA GLU A 46 -3.91 -12.11 -2.08
C GLU A 46 -4.30 -11.25 -3.28
N GLU A 47 -5.60 -11.13 -3.57
CA GLU A 47 -6.10 -10.26 -4.65
C GLU A 47 -5.84 -8.79 -4.34
N ALA A 48 -6.15 -8.34 -3.12
CA ALA A 48 -5.91 -6.96 -2.69
C ALA A 48 -4.43 -6.59 -2.78
N LEU A 49 -3.54 -7.48 -2.34
CA LEU A 49 -2.10 -7.31 -2.46
C LEU A 49 -1.65 -7.26 -3.92
N ALA A 50 -2.15 -8.17 -4.77
CA ALA A 50 -1.78 -8.24 -6.18
C ALA A 50 -2.18 -6.96 -6.94
N ILE A 51 -3.42 -6.48 -6.75
CA ILE A 51 -3.91 -5.24 -7.37
C ILE A 51 -3.08 -4.05 -6.89
N ALA A 52 -2.86 -3.92 -5.58
CA ALA A 52 -2.08 -2.83 -5.01
C ALA A 52 -0.63 -2.83 -5.51
N LEU A 53 0.01 -4.00 -5.57
CA LEU A 53 1.36 -4.15 -6.09
C LEU A 53 1.44 -3.80 -7.59
N TYR A 54 0.49 -4.29 -8.40
CA TYR A 54 0.40 -3.93 -9.80
C TYR A 54 0.31 -2.42 -9.99
N CYS A 55 -0.61 -1.76 -9.27
CA CYS A 55 -0.79 -0.32 -9.35
C CYS A 55 0.49 0.45 -8.96
N ALA A 56 1.19 0.00 -7.93
CA ALA A 56 2.47 0.60 -7.52
C ALA A 56 3.58 0.40 -8.56
N LEU A 57 3.60 -0.73 -9.28
CA LEU A 57 4.60 -1.03 -10.28
C LEU A 57 4.43 -0.24 -11.59
N VAL A 58 3.19 0.09 -11.97
CA VAL A 58 2.91 0.75 -13.26
C VAL A 58 2.71 2.27 -13.15
N ALA A 59 2.41 2.78 -11.95
CA ALA A 59 2.13 4.20 -11.75
C ALA A 59 3.40 5.05 -11.79
N GLY A 60 3.33 6.20 -12.45
CA GLY A 60 4.39 7.20 -12.49
C GLY A 60 4.37 8.18 -11.30
N SER A 61 3.31 8.15 -10.46
CA SER A 61 3.15 9.04 -9.30
C SER A 61 2.25 8.40 -8.24
N PHE A 62 2.33 8.92 -7.00
CA PHE A 62 1.43 8.52 -5.91
C PHE A 62 -0.05 8.65 -6.31
N LYS A 63 -0.41 9.81 -6.89
CA LYS A 63 -1.79 10.10 -7.29
C LYS A 63 -2.31 9.10 -8.32
N GLU A 64 -1.54 8.83 -9.35
CA GLU A 64 -1.91 7.89 -10.41
C GLU A 64 -2.14 6.48 -9.85
N GLY A 65 -1.21 5.98 -9.03
CA GLY A 65 -1.31 4.64 -8.49
C GLY A 65 -2.50 4.45 -7.55
N VAL A 66 -2.78 5.42 -6.68
CA VAL A 66 -3.98 5.36 -5.82
C VAL A 66 -5.25 5.43 -6.65
N ILE A 67 -5.33 6.30 -7.67
CA ILE A 67 -6.50 6.37 -8.56
C ILE A 67 -6.73 5.02 -9.27
N LEU A 68 -5.68 4.39 -9.76
CA LEU A 68 -5.81 3.05 -10.37
C LEU A 68 -6.32 2.02 -9.36
N ALA A 69 -5.78 2.03 -8.14
CA ALA A 69 -6.12 1.06 -7.11
C ALA A 69 -7.55 1.17 -6.58
N VAL A 70 -8.21 2.34 -6.70
CA VAL A 70 -9.58 2.55 -6.19
C VAL A 70 -10.65 2.60 -7.28
N ASN A 71 -10.27 2.51 -8.58
CA ASN A 71 -11.21 2.60 -9.69
C ASN A 71 -11.45 1.23 -10.34
N HIS A 72 -11.95 0.30 -9.56
CA HIS A 72 -12.45 -1.00 -10.00
C HIS A 72 -13.71 -1.37 -9.21
N ASP A 73 -14.44 -2.40 -9.65
CA ASP A 73 -15.75 -2.76 -9.11
C ASP A 73 -15.69 -3.59 -7.79
N GLY A 74 -14.49 -3.86 -7.28
CA GLY A 74 -14.26 -4.71 -6.08
C GLY A 74 -14.01 -3.92 -4.80
N ASP A 75 -13.21 -4.52 -3.89
CA ASP A 75 -12.82 -4.00 -2.58
C ASP A 75 -11.78 -2.87 -2.71
N SER A 76 -12.23 -1.70 -3.17
CA SER A 76 -11.36 -0.58 -3.52
C SER A 76 -10.76 0.16 -2.31
N ASP A 77 -11.32 0.04 -1.13
CA ASP A 77 -10.73 0.62 0.09
C ASP A 77 -9.51 -0.20 0.56
N SER A 78 -9.58 -1.52 0.55
CA SER A 78 -8.42 -2.37 0.85
C SER A 78 -7.29 -2.22 -0.18
N THR A 79 -7.62 -2.28 -1.47
CA THR A 79 -6.60 -2.12 -2.53
C THR A 79 -5.98 -0.72 -2.53
N GLY A 80 -6.78 0.32 -2.31
CA GLY A 80 -6.32 1.70 -2.18
C GLY A 80 -5.43 1.92 -0.96
N ALA A 81 -5.79 1.34 0.19
CA ALA A 81 -4.97 1.43 1.41
C ALA A 81 -3.58 0.79 1.22
N ILE A 82 -3.53 -0.45 0.69
CA ILE A 82 -2.26 -1.16 0.46
C ILE A 82 -1.42 -0.44 -0.60
N ALA A 83 -2.04 -0.01 -1.72
CA ALA A 83 -1.35 0.76 -2.75
C ALA A 83 -0.79 2.07 -2.20
N GLY A 84 -1.56 2.78 -1.36
CA GLY A 84 -1.12 4.00 -0.69
C GLY A 84 0.12 3.80 0.17
N HIS A 85 0.22 2.68 0.90
CA HIS A 85 1.41 2.34 1.67
C HIS A 85 2.64 2.12 0.77
N LEU A 86 2.50 1.34 -0.30
CA LEU A 86 3.60 1.05 -1.23
C LEU A 86 4.07 2.32 -1.95
N LEU A 87 3.12 3.09 -2.49
CA LEU A 87 3.40 4.35 -3.19
C LEU A 87 3.98 5.41 -2.27
N GLY A 88 3.52 5.48 -1.01
CA GLY A 88 4.08 6.37 -0.01
C GLY A 88 5.53 6.08 0.31
N LEU A 89 5.93 4.80 0.37
CA LEU A 89 7.32 4.39 0.53
C LEU A 89 8.18 4.72 -0.71
N MET A 90 7.60 4.59 -1.91
CA MET A 90 8.32 4.84 -3.17
C MET A 90 8.51 6.32 -3.48
N HIS A 91 7.51 7.14 -3.21
CA HIS A 91 7.46 8.54 -3.62
C HIS A 91 7.63 9.55 -2.47
N GLY A 92 7.36 9.12 -1.22
CA GLY A 92 7.40 9.98 -0.05
C GLY A 92 6.17 10.90 0.07
N VAL A 93 6.04 11.54 1.24
CA VAL A 93 4.90 12.40 1.59
C VAL A 93 4.73 13.61 0.66
N GLN A 94 5.82 14.08 0.05
CA GLN A 94 5.81 15.23 -0.85
C GLN A 94 5.07 14.99 -2.17
N ASP A 95 4.90 13.73 -2.57
CA ASP A 95 4.18 13.36 -3.80
C ASP A 95 2.67 13.16 -3.56
N ILE A 96 2.24 13.13 -2.30
CA ILE A 96 0.82 13.09 -1.94
C ILE A 96 0.17 14.43 -2.30
N PRO A 97 -0.93 14.45 -3.09
CA PRO A 97 -1.58 15.68 -3.47
C PRO A 97 -2.01 16.53 -2.27
N ARG A 98 -1.68 17.83 -2.31
CA ARG A 98 -2.01 18.76 -1.21
C ARG A 98 -3.51 18.92 -0.99
N ASP A 99 -4.28 18.83 -2.06
CA ASP A 99 -5.75 18.85 -2.05
C ASP A 99 -6.36 17.60 -1.38
N TRP A 100 -5.63 16.49 -1.33
CA TRP A 100 -6.02 15.30 -0.55
C TRP A 100 -5.62 15.43 0.92
N LEU A 101 -4.46 16.03 1.20
CA LEU A 101 -3.98 16.21 2.57
C LEU A 101 -4.72 17.32 3.33
N ALA A 102 -5.17 18.39 2.64
CA ALA A 102 -5.78 19.54 3.30
C ALA A 102 -7.07 19.20 4.08
N PRO A 103 -8.02 18.43 3.52
CA PRO A 103 -9.25 18.03 4.22
C PRO A 103 -9.09 16.76 5.06
N LEU A 104 -7.90 16.15 5.13
CA LEU A 104 -7.71 14.87 5.81
C LEU A 104 -7.97 15.01 7.31
N GLU A 105 -8.96 14.27 7.79
CA GLU A 105 -9.32 14.20 9.20
C GLU A 105 -8.13 13.65 10.02
N LEU A 106 -7.91 14.22 11.21
CA LEU A 106 -6.82 13.83 12.11
C LEU A 106 -5.41 13.91 11.51
N ARG A 107 -5.22 14.69 10.45
CA ARG A 107 -3.95 14.80 9.74
C ARG A 107 -2.75 15.01 10.65
N GLU A 108 -2.87 15.94 11.60
CA GLU A 108 -1.77 16.27 12.53
C GLU A 108 -1.41 15.08 13.43
N LEU A 109 -2.43 14.35 13.90
CA LEU A 109 -2.23 13.13 14.69
C LEU A 109 -1.57 12.02 13.86
N ILE A 110 -2.02 11.83 12.62
CA ILE A 110 -1.44 10.82 11.69
C ILE A 110 0.05 11.13 11.45
N VAL A 111 0.39 12.39 11.18
CA VAL A 111 1.78 12.81 10.98
C VAL A 111 2.60 12.60 12.25
N GLN A 112 2.09 13.00 13.41
CA GLN A 112 2.76 12.80 14.69
C GLN A 112 3.06 11.31 14.95
N VAL A 113 2.07 10.44 14.76
CA VAL A 113 2.26 8.99 14.96
C VAL A 113 3.28 8.43 13.96
N ALA A 114 3.24 8.87 12.71
CA ALA A 114 4.19 8.43 11.69
C ALA A 114 5.63 8.87 12.03
N ASP A 115 5.82 10.11 12.47
CA ASP A 115 7.12 10.64 12.89
C ASP A 115 7.65 9.90 14.13
N ASP A 116 6.81 9.68 15.14
CA ASP A 116 7.19 8.95 16.35
C ASP A 116 7.57 7.48 16.04
N LEU A 117 6.85 6.83 15.14
CA LEU A 117 7.21 5.47 14.66
C LEU A 117 8.53 5.45 13.89
N ALA A 118 8.77 6.44 13.03
CA ALA A 118 10.02 6.55 12.28
C ALA A 118 11.24 6.80 13.17
N CYS A 119 11.04 7.43 14.32
CA CYS A 119 12.08 7.76 15.29
C CYS A 119 12.08 6.86 16.54
N LEU A 120 11.37 5.74 16.52
CA LEU A 120 11.11 4.90 17.69
C LEU A 120 12.37 4.51 18.49
N ASP A 121 13.48 4.24 17.79
CA ASP A 121 14.76 3.88 18.42
C ASP A 121 15.46 5.06 19.12
N THR A 122 15.04 6.29 18.88
CA THR A 122 15.69 7.51 19.35
C THR A 122 14.81 8.39 20.25
N VAL A 123 13.50 8.16 20.27
CA VAL A 123 12.53 8.90 21.09
C VAL A 123 12.61 8.42 22.54
N ASP A 124 12.52 9.38 23.50
CA ASP A 124 12.44 9.05 24.93
C ASP A 124 11.19 8.19 25.20
N PRO A 125 11.34 6.96 25.77
CA PRO A 125 10.22 6.10 26.11
C PRO A 125 9.17 6.75 27.05
N ASN A 126 9.59 7.68 27.93
CA ASN A 126 8.67 8.39 28.82
C ASN A 126 7.77 9.34 28.03
N LEU A 127 8.32 10.01 27.02
CA LEU A 127 7.55 10.90 26.14
C LEU A 127 6.51 10.12 25.34
N LEU A 128 6.86 8.91 24.87
CA LEU A 128 5.92 8.01 24.17
C LEU A 128 4.81 7.55 25.13
N ALA A 129 5.14 7.19 26.36
CA ALA A 129 4.15 6.76 27.36
C ALA A 129 3.18 7.90 27.75
N GLU A 130 3.65 9.16 27.76
CA GLU A 130 2.78 10.32 27.97
C GLU A 130 1.86 10.60 26.78
N ARG A 131 2.36 10.45 25.55
CA ARG A 131 1.58 10.67 24.31
C ARG A 131 0.58 9.55 24.02
N TYR A 132 0.96 8.32 24.31
CA TYR A 132 0.21 7.11 24.01
C TYR A 132 0.01 6.27 25.28
N PRO A 133 -0.79 6.76 26.25
CA PRO A 133 -1.05 6.02 27.48
C PRO A 133 -1.77 4.72 27.13
N GLY A 134 -1.18 3.59 27.54
CA GLY A 134 -1.84 2.27 27.44
C GLY A 134 -3.08 2.21 28.34
N TYR A 135 -4.05 1.41 27.96
CA TYR A 135 -5.23 1.11 28.78
C TYR A 135 -4.94 -0.04 29.74
#